data_ef8bc245c2b1feae1759b706f5eee120
#
_entry.id   ef8bc245c2b1feae1759b706f5eee120
#
_cell.length_a   1.000
_cell.length_b   1.000
_cell.length_c   1.000
_cell.angle_alpha   90.00
_cell.angle_beta   90.00
_cell.angle_gamma   90.00
#
_symmetry.space_group_name_H-M   'P 1'
#
loop_
_entity.id
_entity.type
_entity.pdbx_description
1 polymer ?
#
loop_
_entity_poly.entity_id
_entity_poly.type
_entity_poly.pdbx_seq_one_letter_code
_entity_poly.pdbx_strand_id
1 'polypeptide(L)'
;MKYIATLALGLLMAANAHAQNNDKLVIKPSGRILFDGAMYKANTDKELFNSGMAIPDARIGFSAKTGKWSAKVDVGFAYGKVGMKDVFIEHHFDTKNSLRAGYYIHQFGAQYSTSSSYKISMEEPRSNEVFNNPRMIGLMYVHNGNQFLGTASVFTESEAMKLSSDKIGNSAIGV
;
A
#
# COMPACT_ATOMS: atom_id res chain seq x y z
N MET A 1 -9.30 2.97 19.39
CA MET A 1 -8.12 2.27 19.95
C MET A 1 -8.36 0.79 20.26
N LYS A 2 -9.54 0.35 20.71
CA LYS A 2 -9.82 -1.08 21.05
C LYS A 2 -9.67 -2.03 19.84
N TYR A 3 -10.02 -1.61 18.64
CA TYR A 3 -10.03 -2.49 17.44
C TYR A 3 -8.66 -2.70 16.79
N ILE A 4 -7.71 -1.78 16.96
CA ILE A 4 -6.32 -1.95 16.45
C ILE A 4 -5.60 -3.04 17.24
N ALA A 5 -5.85 -3.10 18.57
CA ALA A 5 -5.29 -4.16 19.40
C ALA A 5 -5.86 -5.55 19.04
N THR A 6 -7.15 -5.62 18.65
CA THR A 6 -7.80 -6.87 18.25
C THR A 6 -7.25 -7.38 16.90
N LEU A 7 -6.98 -6.48 15.97
CA LEU A 7 -6.39 -6.84 14.67
C LEU A 7 -4.93 -7.32 14.81
N ALA A 8 -4.14 -6.64 15.66
CA ALA A 8 -2.77 -7.04 15.97
C ALA A 8 -2.72 -8.38 16.72
N LEU A 9 -3.66 -8.61 17.63
CA LEU A 9 -3.78 -9.87 18.37
C LEU A 9 -4.23 -11.02 17.44
N GLY A 10 -5.13 -10.76 16.50
CA GLY A 10 -5.55 -11.72 15.48
C GLY A 10 -4.43 -12.16 14.56
N LEU A 11 -3.55 -11.22 14.13
CA LEU A 11 -2.36 -11.52 13.33
C LEU A 11 -1.32 -12.32 14.11
N LEU A 12 -1.14 -12.03 15.41
CA LEU A 12 -0.25 -12.79 16.30
C LEU A 12 -0.78 -14.20 16.57
N MET A 13 -2.09 -14.38 16.72
CA MET A 13 -2.72 -15.69 16.90
C MET A 13 -2.66 -16.55 15.63
N ALA A 14 -2.84 -15.95 14.45
CA ALA A 14 -2.71 -16.65 13.17
C ALA A 14 -1.26 -17.12 12.92
N ALA A 15 -0.25 -16.36 13.36
CA ALA A 15 1.15 -16.75 13.27
C ALA A 15 1.47 -18.00 14.12
N ASN A 16 0.82 -18.18 15.26
CA ASN A 16 1.02 -19.34 16.11
C ASN A 16 0.31 -20.62 15.61
N ALA A 17 -0.78 -20.48 14.85
CA ALA A 17 -1.53 -21.62 14.32
C ALA A 17 -0.77 -22.37 13.19
N HIS A 18 0.23 -21.75 12.58
CA HIS A 18 1.03 -22.35 11.50
C HIS A 18 2.41 -22.87 11.95
N ALA A 19 2.74 -22.80 13.22
CA ALA A 19 4.01 -23.29 13.75
C ALA A 19 4.16 -24.83 13.73
N GLN A 20 3.18 -25.57 13.22
CA GLN A 20 3.28 -27.04 13.07
C GLN A 20 3.97 -27.50 11.77
N ASN A 21 4.16 -26.62 10.78
CA ASN A 21 5.01 -26.90 9.64
C ASN A 21 6.40 -26.31 9.91
N ASN A 22 7.47 -27.05 9.59
CA ASN A 22 8.89 -26.66 9.74
C ASN A 22 9.30 -25.37 9.01
N ASP A 23 8.36 -24.57 8.54
CA ASP A 23 8.59 -23.31 7.85
C ASP A 23 8.90 -22.19 8.85
N LYS A 24 10.15 -21.76 8.86
CA LYS A 24 10.62 -20.70 9.76
C LYS A 24 9.90 -19.37 9.45
N LEU A 25 9.25 -18.80 10.46
CA LEU A 25 8.69 -17.45 10.35
C LEU A 25 9.84 -16.42 10.30
N VAL A 26 9.84 -15.62 9.23
CA VAL A 26 10.78 -14.51 9.05
C VAL A 26 10.02 -13.20 9.09
N ILE A 27 10.33 -12.34 10.07
CA ILE A 27 9.77 -11.00 10.21
C ILE A 27 10.86 -9.99 9.87
N LYS A 28 10.55 -9.04 8.97
CA LYS A 28 11.45 -7.96 8.57
C LYS A 28 10.79 -6.61 8.81
N PRO A 29 11.40 -5.74 9.63
CA PRO A 29 10.97 -4.36 9.70
C PRO A 29 11.32 -3.63 8.39
N SER A 30 10.51 -2.65 8.03
CA SER A 30 10.74 -1.77 6.88
C SER A 30 10.34 -0.35 7.25
N GLY A 31 10.95 0.61 6.58
CA GLY A 31 10.59 2.01 6.75
C GLY A 31 11.30 2.87 5.72
N ARG A 32 10.78 4.07 5.52
CA ARG A 32 11.43 5.10 4.71
C ARG A 32 10.92 6.48 5.08
N ILE A 33 11.74 7.47 4.79
CA ILE A 33 11.39 8.90 4.85
C ILE A 33 11.87 9.52 3.55
N LEU A 34 11.00 10.30 2.90
CA LEU A 34 11.35 11.15 1.76
C LEU A 34 11.33 12.60 2.22
N PHE A 35 12.35 13.35 1.81
CA PHE A 35 12.46 14.78 2.02
C PHE A 35 12.50 15.46 0.66
N ASP A 36 11.58 16.37 0.43
CA ASP A 36 11.53 17.19 -0.76
C ASP A 36 11.82 18.64 -0.40
N GLY A 37 12.61 19.32 -1.22
CA GLY A 37 12.89 20.72 -1.09
C GLY A 37 12.84 21.40 -2.45
N ALA A 38 12.22 22.57 -2.52
CA ALA A 38 12.15 23.36 -3.73
C ALA A 38 12.44 24.83 -3.45
N MET A 39 13.21 25.45 -4.33
CA MET A 39 13.50 26.88 -4.32
C MET A 39 12.99 27.49 -5.62
N TYR A 40 12.11 28.48 -5.51
CA TYR A 40 11.58 29.21 -6.65
C TYR A 40 12.02 30.66 -6.57
N LYS A 41 12.42 31.21 -7.71
CA LYS A 41 12.67 32.66 -7.88
C LYS A 41 11.78 33.13 -9.02
N ALA A 42 10.82 33.97 -8.72
CA ALA A 42 9.98 34.60 -9.72
C ALA A 42 10.70 35.82 -10.31
N ASN A 43 10.59 36.02 -11.63
CA ASN A 43 11.04 37.25 -12.32
C ASN A 43 9.91 38.29 -12.43
N THR A 44 8.80 38.07 -11.76
CA THR A 44 7.60 38.91 -11.76
C THR A 44 7.18 39.22 -10.33
N ASP A 45 6.48 40.34 -10.14
CA ASP A 45 5.98 40.78 -8.81
C ASP A 45 4.93 39.86 -8.18
N LYS A 46 4.54 38.79 -8.88
CA LYS A 46 3.63 37.76 -8.34
C LYS A 46 4.40 36.47 -8.08
N GLU A 47 4.64 36.17 -6.83
CA GLU A 47 5.13 34.86 -6.41
C GLU A 47 4.01 33.82 -6.59
N LEU A 48 4.10 33.06 -7.68
CA LEU A 48 3.16 31.98 -7.99
C LEU A 48 3.49 30.70 -7.22
N PHE A 49 4.71 30.58 -6.72
CA PHE A 49 5.21 29.40 -6.01
C PHE A 49 6.03 29.82 -4.81
N ASN A 50 5.85 29.12 -3.70
CA ASN A 50 6.64 29.32 -2.49
C ASN A 50 7.81 28.33 -2.43
N SER A 51 8.98 28.82 -2.02
CA SER A 51 10.10 27.95 -1.67
C SER A 51 9.83 27.26 -0.35
N GLY A 52 10.22 26.00 -0.21
CA GLY A 52 9.97 25.28 1.03
C GLY A 52 10.51 23.85 1.04
N MET A 53 10.31 23.20 2.15
CA MET A 53 10.66 21.79 2.36
C MET A 53 9.42 21.05 2.87
N ALA A 54 9.31 19.76 2.48
CA ALA A 54 8.22 18.88 2.88
C ALA A 54 8.72 17.47 3.16
N ILE A 55 7.92 16.71 3.92
CA ILE A 55 8.08 15.27 4.09
C ILE A 55 6.85 14.61 3.46
N PRO A 56 6.88 14.34 2.13
CA PRO A 56 5.72 13.82 1.41
C PRO A 56 5.45 12.35 1.74
N ASP A 57 6.45 11.61 2.20
CA ASP A 57 6.28 10.21 2.59
C ASP A 57 7.18 9.88 3.77
N ALA A 58 6.56 9.43 4.84
CA ALA A 58 7.23 8.84 5.98
C ALA A 58 6.43 7.63 6.40
N ARG A 59 7.05 6.46 6.49
CA ARG A 59 6.36 5.22 6.86
C ARG A 59 7.23 4.25 7.63
N ILE A 60 6.58 3.46 8.45
CA ILE A 60 7.15 2.30 9.13
C ILE A 60 6.24 1.10 8.89
N GLY A 61 6.82 -0.07 8.75
CA GLY A 61 6.07 -1.29 8.51
C GLY A 61 6.81 -2.54 8.88
N PHE A 62 6.12 -3.64 8.73
CA PHE A 62 6.63 -4.99 8.96
C PHE A 62 6.15 -5.90 7.84
N SER A 63 7.01 -6.78 7.38
CA SER A 63 6.65 -7.89 6.52
C SER A 63 6.97 -9.20 7.23
N ALA A 64 6.08 -10.16 7.11
CA ALA A 64 6.24 -11.51 7.64
C ALA A 64 6.14 -12.53 6.52
N LYS A 65 6.96 -13.57 6.55
CA LYS A 65 6.91 -14.67 5.59
C LYS A 65 7.09 -16.00 6.32
N THR A 66 6.24 -16.96 5.98
CA THR A 66 6.34 -18.35 6.44
C THR A 66 5.79 -19.30 5.38
N GLY A 67 6.62 -20.21 4.89
CA GLY A 67 6.27 -21.10 3.78
C GLY A 67 5.76 -20.35 2.55
N LYS A 68 4.54 -20.68 2.16
CA LYS A 68 3.82 -20.05 1.02
C LYS A 68 3.05 -18.79 1.40
N TRP A 69 3.08 -18.36 2.64
CA TRP A 69 2.35 -17.19 3.13
C TRP A 69 3.26 -16.01 3.34
N SER A 70 2.81 -14.83 2.96
CA SER A 70 3.44 -13.56 3.33
C SER A 70 2.36 -12.58 3.79
N ALA A 71 2.75 -11.67 4.66
CA ALA A 71 1.89 -10.59 5.15
C ALA A 71 2.70 -9.30 5.22
N LYS A 72 2.01 -8.17 5.08
CA LYS A 72 2.60 -6.85 5.18
C LYS A 72 1.67 -5.90 5.94
N VAL A 73 2.27 -5.05 6.76
CA VAL A 73 1.59 -3.95 7.45
C VAL A 73 2.46 -2.71 7.34
N ASP A 74 1.97 -1.66 6.71
CA ASP A 74 2.63 -0.35 6.63
C ASP A 74 1.73 0.75 7.20
N VAL A 75 2.32 1.66 7.97
CA VAL A 75 1.67 2.87 8.50
C VAL A 75 2.45 4.11 8.02
N GLY A 76 1.75 5.10 7.53
CA GLY A 76 2.33 6.36 7.05
C GLY A 76 2.09 7.50 8.03
N PHE A 77 3.05 8.45 8.07
CA PHE A 77 3.08 9.61 8.97
C PHE A 77 3.33 10.92 8.21
N ALA A 78 3.08 10.95 6.89
CA ALA A 78 3.33 12.13 6.07
C ALA A 78 2.46 13.32 6.47
N TYR A 79 3.00 14.53 6.38
CA TYR A 79 2.31 15.80 6.67
C TYR A 79 1.64 15.83 8.05
N GLY A 80 2.22 15.17 9.05
CA GLY A 80 1.65 15.11 10.41
C GLY A 80 0.36 14.30 10.54
N LYS A 81 -0.02 13.55 9.50
CA LYS A 81 -1.20 12.68 9.51
C LYS A 81 -0.79 11.22 9.60
N VAL A 82 -1.47 10.47 10.45
CA VAL A 82 -1.29 9.02 10.54
C VAL A 82 -2.32 8.36 9.65
N GLY A 83 -1.85 7.48 8.76
CA GLY A 83 -2.73 6.75 7.85
C GLY A 83 -2.22 5.35 7.56
N MET A 84 -3.18 4.43 7.37
CA MET A 84 -2.86 3.08 6.94
C MET A 84 -2.38 3.10 5.48
N LYS A 85 -1.32 2.38 5.21
CA LYS A 85 -0.79 2.15 3.85
C LYS A 85 -1.14 0.72 3.43
N ASP A 86 -0.16 -0.13 3.15
CA ASP A 86 -0.44 -1.48 2.71
C ASP A 86 -0.65 -2.40 3.91
N VAL A 87 -1.80 -3.09 3.95
CA VAL A 87 -2.12 -4.11 4.96
C VAL A 87 -2.76 -5.29 4.24
N PHE A 88 -1.97 -6.34 4.01
CA PHE A 88 -2.46 -7.49 3.27
C PHE A 88 -1.78 -8.80 3.71
N ILE A 89 -2.43 -9.89 3.36
CA ILE A 89 -1.89 -11.24 3.38
C ILE A 89 -1.87 -11.78 1.94
N GLU A 90 -0.87 -12.57 1.61
CA GLU A 90 -0.67 -13.13 0.28
C GLU A 90 -0.29 -14.60 0.39
N HIS A 91 -0.96 -15.44 -0.38
CA HIS A 91 -0.65 -16.85 -0.53
C HIS A 91 0.01 -17.09 -1.90
N HIS A 92 1.20 -17.67 -1.89
CA HIS A 92 1.93 -18.04 -3.09
C HIS A 92 1.63 -19.50 -3.44
N PHE A 93 0.93 -19.73 -4.53
CA PHE A 93 0.68 -21.09 -5.05
C PHE A 93 1.98 -21.72 -5.54
N ASP A 94 2.74 -20.92 -6.29
CA ASP A 94 4.07 -21.23 -6.82
C ASP A 94 4.93 -19.95 -6.93
N THR A 95 6.05 -20.01 -7.66
CA THR A 95 6.99 -18.87 -7.83
C THR A 95 6.43 -17.74 -8.69
N LYS A 96 5.36 -17.99 -9.46
CA LYS A 96 4.78 -17.03 -10.41
C LYS A 96 3.38 -16.58 -10.02
N ASN A 97 2.66 -17.39 -9.28
CA ASN A 97 1.23 -17.20 -9.01
C ASN A 97 0.97 -16.96 -7.54
N SER A 98 0.25 -15.92 -7.22
CA SER A 98 -0.18 -15.62 -5.86
C SER A 98 -1.59 -15.03 -5.80
N LEU A 99 -2.18 -15.10 -4.62
CA LEU A 99 -3.47 -14.50 -4.29
C LEU A 99 -3.26 -13.59 -3.08
N ARG A 100 -3.57 -12.32 -3.25
CA ARG A 100 -3.44 -11.28 -2.22
C ARG A 100 -4.81 -10.82 -1.75
N ALA A 101 -4.99 -10.70 -0.45
CA ALA A 101 -6.19 -10.19 0.18
C ALA A 101 -5.85 -9.11 1.21
N GLY A 102 -6.58 -8.02 1.23
CA GLY A 102 -6.38 -6.94 2.19
C GLY A 102 -6.54 -5.55 1.58
N TYR A 103 -5.83 -4.58 2.16
CA TYR A 103 -5.85 -3.17 1.78
C TYR A 103 -4.51 -2.79 1.14
N TYR A 104 -4.52 -2.46 -0.14
CA TYR A 104 -3.30 -2.18 -0.92
C TYR A 104 -3.64 -1.41 -2.20
N ILE A 105 -2.60 -0.95 -2.91
CA ILE A 105 -2.76 -0.31 -4.23
C ILE A 105 -3.04 -1.40 -5.26
N HIS A 106 -4.18 -1.29 -5.95
CA HIS A 106 -4.48 -2.12 -7.11
C HIS A 106 -3.62 -1.71 -8.31
N GLN A 107 -3.22 -2.68 -9.13
CA GLN A 107 -2.30 -2.48 -10.25
C GLN A 107 -3.02 -1.88 -11.47
N PHE A 108 -3.51 -0.65 -11.33
CA PHE A 108 -4.12 0.11 -12.40
C PHE A 108 -3.34 1.42 -12.61
N GLY A 109 -2.84 1.62 -13.82
CA GLY A 109 -1.98 2.75 -14.14
C GLY A 109 -0.54 2.56 -13.65
N ALA A 110 0.42 2.44 -14.58
CA ALA A 110 1.82 2.15 -14.29
C ALA A 110 2.47 3.17 -13.34
N GLN A 111 2.14 4.46 -13.52
CA GLN A 111 2.72 5.53 -12.72
C GLN A 111 2.28 5.46 -11.25
N TYR A 112 1.00 5.16 -11.00
CA TYR A 112 0.47 5.09 -9.65
C TYR A 112 0.90 3.82 -8.90
N SER A 113 0.96 2.69 -9.60
CA SER A 113 1.41 1.42 -9.04
C SER A 113 2.92 1.33 -8.79
N THR A 114 3.70 2.22 -9.44
CA THR A 114 5.14 2.31 -9.21
C THR A 114 5.42 2.89 -7.82
N SER A 115 6.31 2.24 -7.07
CA SER A 115 6.76 2.76 -5.78
C SER A 115 7.39 4.12 -5.92
N SER A 116 7.07 5.05 -5.01
CA SER A 116 7.67 6.39 -4.98
C SER A 116 9.20 6.39 -4.88
N SER A 117 9.82 5.29 -4.46
CA SER A 117 11.29 5.13 -4.46
C SER A 117 11.90 5.00 -5.87
N TYR A 118 11.09 4.71 -6.87
CA TYR A 118 11.52 4.54 -8.27
C TYR A 118 10.97 5.63 -9.20
N LYS A 119 10.25 6.61 -8.66
CA LYS A 119 9.75 7.74 -9.44
C LYS A 119 10.84 8.76 -9.65
N ILE A 120 10.86 9.35 -10.85
CA ILE A 120 11.82 10.40 -11.24
C ILE A 120 11.26 11.77 -10.81
N SER A 121 9.94 11.94 -10.83
CA SER A 121 9.27 13.19 -10.45
C SER A 121 8.91 13.21 -8.97
N MET A 122 9.03 14.37 -8.33
CA MET A 122 8.65 14.59 -6.93
C MET A 122 7.14 14.44 -6.73
N GLU A 123 6.35 14.87 -7.71
CA GLU A 123 4.89 14.87 -7.67
C GLU A 123 4.29 13.93 -8.72
N GLU A 124 3.08 13.44 -8.42
CA GLU A 124 2.28 12.67 -9.36
C GLU A 124 1.77 13.59 -10.49
N PRO A 125 1.75 13.12 -11.75
CA PRO A 125 1.11 13.85 -12.84
C PRO A 125 -0.38 14.07 -12.54
N ARG A 126 -0.92 15.24 -12.85
CA ARG A 126 -2.35 15.55 -12.65
C ARG A 126 -3.29 14.59 -13.39
N SER A 127 -2.85 14.01 -14.49
CA SER A 127 -3.61 12.95 -15.18
C SER A 127 -3.88 11.74 -14.29
N ASN A 128 -3.01 11.46 -13.33
CA ASN A 128 -3.22 10.37 -12.38
C ASN A 128 -4.35 10.66 -11.38
N GLU A 129 -4.65 11.93 -11.11
CA GLU A 129 -5.76 12.30 -10.21
C GLU A 129 -7.13 11.91 -10.78
N VAL A 130 -7.27 11.98 -12.12
CA VAL A 130 -8.50 11.61 -12.81
C VAL A 130 -8.75 10.09 -12.78
N PHE A 131 -7.66 9.32 -12.86
CA PHE A 131 -7.67 7.86 -12.84
C PHE A 131 -7.11 7.32 -11.52
N ASN A 132 -7.22 8.11 -10.45
CA ASN A 132 -6.66 7.74 -9.17
C ASN A 132 -7.26 6.43 -8.67
N ASN A 133 -6.38 5.45 -8.52
CA ASN A 133 -6.74 4.17 -7.93
C ASN A 133 -6.15 4.10 -6.52
N PRO A 134 -6.87 4.64 -5.51
CA PRO A 134 -6.39 4.64 -4.15
C PRO A 134 -6.19 3.20 -3.65
N ARG A 135 -5.62 3.09 -2.46
CA ARG A 135 -5.64 1.80 -1.77
C ARG A 135 -7.07 1.41 -1.46
N MET A 136 -7.42 0.17 -1.79
CA MET A 136 -8.75 -0.38 -1.60
C MET A 136 -8.65 -1.77 -0.97
N ILE A 137 -9.70 -2.15 -0.26
CA ILE A 137 -9.84 -3.52 0.24
C ILE A 137 -10.28 -4.40 -0.91
N GLY A 138 -9.55 -5.50 -1.12
CA GLY A 138 -9.90 -6.41 -2.19
C GLY A 138 -9.12 -7.71 -2.16
N LEU A 139 -9.42 -8.50 -3.18
CA LEU A 139 -8.75 -9.75 -3.50
C LEU A 139 -8.12 -9.60 -4.89
N MET A 140 -6.84 -9.92 -5.01
CA MET A 140 -6.10 -9.81 -6.26
C MET A 140 -5.30 -11.08 -6.54
N TYR A 141 -5.56 -11.68 -7.68
CA TYR A 141 -4.67 -12.70 -8.25
C TYR A 141 -3.54 -12.00 -9.01
N VAL A 142 -2.31 -12.47 -8.80
CA VAL A 142 -1.10 -11.96 -9.46
C VAL A 142 -0.42 -13.10 -10.19
N HIS A 143 -0.18 -12.92 -11.49
CA HIS A 143 0.70 -13.75 -12.28
C HIS A 143 1.96 -12.98 -12.63
N ASN A 144 3.10 -13.39 -12.11
CA ASN A 144 4.40 -12.77 -12.37
C ASN A 144 5.27 -13.73 -13.19
N GLY A 145 5.03 -13.78 -14.48
CA GLY A 145 5.81 -14.59 -15.43
C GLY A 145 7.12 -13.90 -15.83
N ASN A 146 7.95 -14.62 -16.59
CA ASN A 146 9.26 -14.10 -17.04
C ASN A 146 9.12 -12.96 -18.08
N GLN A 147 8.05 -12.95 -18.86
CA GLN A 147 7.82 -11.98 -19.94
C GLN A 147 6.53 -11.15 -19.74
N PHE A 148 5.69 -11.55 -18.82
CA PHE A 148 4.37 -10.98 -18.65
C PHE A 148 4.00 -10.91 -17.17
N LEU A 149 3.53 -9.73 -16.74
CA LEU A 149 2.89 -9.51 -15.47
C LEU A 149 1.40 -9.28 -15.70
N GLY A 150 0.54 -10.10 -15.09
CA GLY A 150 -0.90 -9.95 -15.15
C GLY A 150 -1.51 -9.93 -13.75
N THR A 151 -2.52 -9.10 -13.55
CA THR A 151 -3.29 -9.06 -12.31
C THR A 151 -4.78 -9.05 -12.63
N ALA A 152 -5.56 -9.73 -11.80
CA ALA A 152 -7.02 -9.66 -11.82
C ALA A 152 -7.51 -9.42 -10.39
N SER A 153 -8.36 -8.41 -10.18
CA SER A 153 -8.77 -8.03 -8.84
C SER A 153 -10.25 -7.68 -8.73
N VAL A 154 -10.81 -7.98 -7.55
CA VAL A 154 -12.12 -7.53 -7.10
C VAL A 154 -11.90 -6.70 -5.84
N PHE A 155 -12.42 -5.48 -5.80
CA PHE A 155 -12.16 -4.56 -4.71
C PHE A 155 -13.37 -3.67 -4.39
N THR A 156 -13.36 -3.08 -3.20
CA THR A 156 -14.35 -2.10 -2.75
C THR A 156 -13.73 -0.71 -2.75
N GLU A 157 -14.53 0.33 -2.75
CA GLU A 157 -14.04 1.70 -2.60
C GLU A 157 -13.24 1.88 -1.30
N SER A 158 -12.26 2.79 -1.33
CA SER A 158 -11.38 3.08 -0.18
C SER A 158 -12.16 3.54 1.06
N GLU A 159 -13.36 4.10 0.89
CA GLU A 159 -14.23 4.51 2.00
C GLU A 159 -14.72 3.36 2.87
N ALA A 160 -14.71 2.12 2.36
CA ALA A 160 -15.01 0.94 3.15
C ALA A 160 -14.08 0.76 4.37
N MET A 161 -12.92 1.41 4.38
CA MET A 161 -12.01 1.45 5.53
C MET A 161 -12.43 2.47 6.61
N LYS A 162 -13.31 3.40 6.30
CA LYS A 162 -13.92 4.24 7.31
C LYS A 162 -14.92 3.37 8.05
N LEU A 163 -14.65 3.07 9.30
CA LEU A 163 -15.47 2.26 10.23
C LEU A 163 -16.85 2.87 10.54
N SER A 164 -17.47 3.55 9.60
CA SER A 164 -18.83 4.02 9.65
C SER A 164 -19.72 2.89 9.14
N SER A 165 -20.54 2.35 9.99
CA SER A 165 -21.46 1.23 9.72
C SER A 165 -22.44 1.49 8.56
N ASP A 166 -22.54 2.72 8.09
CA ASP A 166 -23.55 3.16 7.13
C ASP A 166 -23.05 3.17 5.66
N LYS A 167 -21.78 2.84 5.44
CA LYS A 167 -21.18 2.88 4.09
C LYS A 167 -20.37 1.63 3.82
N ILE A 168 -21.03 0.61 3.35
CA ILE A 168 -20.37 -0.46 2.60
C ILE A 168 -20.05 0.15 1.22
N GLY A 169 -18.77 0.32 0.90
CA GLY A 169 -18.34 0.86 -0.37
C GLY A 169 -18.80 0.01 -1.54
N ASN A 170 -18.95 0.63 -2.70
CA ASN A 170 -19.29 -0.08 -3.93
C ASN A 170 -18.17 -1.05 -4.33
N SER A 171 -18.53 -2.18 -4.86
CA SER A 171 -17.57 -3.16 -5.37
C SER A 171 -17.22 -2.85 -6.82
N ALA A 172 -15.96 -3.07 -7.19
CA ALA A 172 -15.49 -2.94 -8.55
C ALA A 172 -14.59 -4.13 -8.92
N ILE A 173 -14.47 -4.39 -10.21
CA ILE A 173 -13.62 -5.44 -10.78
C ILE A 173 -12.52 -4.75 -11.59
N GLY A 174 -11.27 -5.14 -11.36
CA GLY A 174 -10.09 -4.66 -12.08
C GLY A 174 -9.28 -5.81 -12.65
N VAL A 175 -8.77 -5.66 -13.86
CA VAL A 175 -7.86 -6.56 -14.56
C VAL A 175 -6.66 -5.79 -15.11
#